data_47ae664a1653550481ae973697110b27
#
_entry.id   47ae664a1653550481ae973697110b27
#
_cell.length_a   1.000
_cell.length_b   1.000
_cell.length_c   1.000
_cell.angle_alpha   90.00
_cell.angle_beta   90.00
_cell.angle_gamma   90.00
#
_symmetry.space_group_name_H-M   'P 1'
#
loop_
_entity.id
_entity.type
_entity.pdbx_description
1 polymer ?
#
loop_
_entity_poly.entity_id
_entity_poly.type
_entity_poly.pdbx_seq_one_letter_code
_entity_poly.pdbx_strand_id
1 'polypeptide(L)'
;MPGLLVSHQFNTRYGTDFVAAGKRNSVDIELLVLPPDPEARINEAAAARVEIAYFSSDIIPLHTKQFFSATRKSPALKWMQVFNAGVDHPVFASVLERGVRLTTSSGTAAEPIAQTAIAGMLILARNFPRWLAGQREHRWDPMPPADFPRDLRGQTMLVYGLGAIGVEIARLARLLGLKIIGVRRSPARVEHVDEMHTPDQLGELLPRCDWLTIACPLTAETRGMFNAALL
;
A
#
# COMPACT_ATOMS: atom_id res chain seq x y z
N MET A 1 32.67 2.92 4.44
CA MET A 1 31.66 1.87 4.62
C MET A 1 30.39 2.55 5.09
N PRO A 2 29.31 2.63 4.27
CA PRO A 2 28.09 3.30 4.65
C PRO A 2 27.36 2.55 5.78
N GLY A 3 26.86 3.29 6.77
CA GLY A 3 26.04 2.75 7.86
C GLY A 3 24.59 2.62 7.45
N LEU A 4 24.04 1.40 7.44
CA LEU A 4 22.64 1.10 7.18
C LEU A 4 21.87 0.79 8.45
N LEU A 5 20.93 1.65 8.83
CA LEU A 5 20.04 1.41 9.95
C LEU A 5 18.94 0.41 9.57
N VAL A 6 18.82 -0.66 10.34
CA VAL A 6 17.82 -1.71 10.18
C VAL A 6 17.19 -2.10 11.52
N SER A 7 16.05 -2.75 11.48
CA SER A 7 15.44 -3.36 12.66
C SER A 7 16.25 -4.56 13.17
N HIS A 8 16.04 -4.93 14.42
CA HIS A 8 16.60 -6.16 15.00
C HIS A 8 16.09 -7.40 14.24
N GLN A 9 14.80 -7.45 13.91
CA GLN A 9 14.19 -8.57 13.21
C GLN A 9 14.72 -8.72 11.77
N PHE A 10 14.88 -7.61 11.03
CA PHE A 10 15.53 -7.63 9.73
C PHE A 10 16.96 -8.18 9.81
N ASN A 11 17.75 -7.70 10.77
CA ASN A 11 19.11 -8.17 10.95
C ASN A 11 19.17 -9.67 11.26
N THR A 12 18.33 -10.16 12.17
CA THR A 12 18.27 -11.57 12.53
C THR A 12 17.92 -12.45 11.32
N ARG A 13 17.00 -12.00 10.47
CA ARG A 13 16.48 -12.81 9.36
C ARG A 13 17.32 -12.68 8.09
N TYR A 14 17.83 -11.50 7.79
CA TYR A 14 18.43 -11.18 6.50
C TYR A 14 19.83 -10.56 6.59
N GLY A 15 20.32 -10.21 7.78
CA GLY A 15 21.54 -9.40 7.93
C GLY A 15 22.76 -10.03 7.28
N THR A 16 22.98 -11.35 7.49
CA THR A 16 24.11 -12.09 6.89
C THR A 16 24.02 -12.09 5.36
N ASP A 17 22.87 -12.40 4.81
CA ASP A 17 22.66 -12.47 3.36
C ASP A 17 22.79 -11.10 2.72
N PHE A 18 22.30 -10.06 3.40
CA PHE A 18 22.37 -8.68 2.92
C PHE A 18 23.82 -8.18 2.84
N VAL A 19 24.62 -8.42 3.89
CA VAL A 19 26.06 -8.08 3.90
C VAL A 19 26.81 -8.86 2.83
N ALA A 20 26.52 -10.16 2.67
CA ALA A 20 27.12 -10.98 1.62
C ALA A 20 26.76 -10.49 0.22
N ALA A 21 25.50 -10.03 0.01
CA ALA A 21 25.08 -9.42 -1.25
C ALA A 21 25.81 -8.11 -1.52
N GLY A 22 26.03 -7.28 -0.51
CA GLY A 22 26.85 -6.06 -0.61
C GLY A 22 28.25 -6.39 -1.09
N LYS A 23 28.94 -7.33 -0.46
CA LYS A 23 30.29 -7.77 -0.83
C LYS A 23 30.38 -8.28 -2.28
N ARG A 24 29.38 -9.07 -2.75
CA ARG A 24 29.32 -9.53 -4.14
C ARG A 24 29.23 -8.38 -5.15
N ASN A 25 28.70 -7.23 -4.74
CA ASN A 25 28.59 -6.02 -5.54
C ASN A 25 29.68 -4.98 -5.21
N SER A 26 30.76 -5.38 -4.55
CA SER A 26 31.88 -4.51 -4.17
C SER A 26 31.46 -3.33 -3.26
N VAL A 27 30.45 -3.54 -2.44
CA VAL A 27 29.96 -2.55 -1.46
C VAL A 27 30.05 -3.16 -0.05
N ASP A 28 30.94 -2.61 0.75
CA ASP A 28 30.98 -2.95 2.18
C ASP A 28 29.94 -2.11 2.95
N ILE A 29 29.05 -2.78 3.70
CA ILE A 29 27.96 -2.15 4.43
C ILE A 29 28.11 -2.49 5.91
N GLU A 30 28.04 -1.47 6.78
CA GLU A 30 27.90 -1.64 8.22
C GLU A 30 26.40 -1.67 8.60
N LEU A 31 25.94 -2.77 9.21
CA LEU A 31 24.58 -2.81 9.75
C LEU A 31 24.53 -2.16 11.13
N LEU A 32 23.78 -1.10 11.25
CA LEU A 32 23.46 -0.39 12.50
C LEU A 32 22.08 -0.87 12.95
N VAL A 33 22.04 -1.73 13.97
CA VAL A 33 20.83 -2.46 14.34
C VAL A 33 20.11 -1.75 15.47
N LEU A 34 18.82 -1.50 15.31
CA LEU A 34 17.96 -1.03 16.41
C LEU A 34 17.94 -2.06 17.55
N PRO A 35 18.04 -1.64 18.80
CA PRO A 35 17.85 -2.53 19.95
C PRO A 35 16.48 -3.23 19.90
N PRO A 36 16.40 -4.49 20.38
CA PRO A 36 15.13 -5.24 20.40
C PRO A 36 14.12 -4.67 21.42
N ASP A 37 14.59 -3.97 22.44
CA ASP A 37 13.74 -3.25 23.39
C ASP A 37 13.29 -1.92 22.79
N PRO A 38 11.98 -1.67 22.58
CA PRO A 38 11.46 -0.43 21.99
C PRO A 38 11.80 0.84 22.76
N GLU A 39 12.04 0.74 24.08
CA GLU A 39 12.40 1.88 24.92
C GLU A 39 13.90 2.15 24.92
N ALA A 40 14.73 1.18 24.55
CA ALA A 40 16.16 1.37 24.40
C ALA A 40 16.47 2.26 23.19
N ARG A 41 17.57 2.99 23.26
CA ARG A 41 18.04 3.86 22.17
C ARG A 41 19.31 3.30 21.56
N ILE A 42 19.45 3.46 20.25
CA ILE A 42 20.74 3.23 19.60
C ILE A 42 21.77 4.22 20.15
N ASN A 43 22.99 3.76 20.31
CA ASN A 43 24.11 4.60 20.74
C ASN A 43 24.23 5.84 19.81
N GLU A 44 24.50 7.02 20.39
CA GLU A 44 24.54 8.27 19.62
C GLU A 44 25.64 8.28 18.55
N ALA A 45 26.81 7.71 18.88
CA ALA A 45 27.90 7.57 17.90
C ALA A 45 27.53 6.65 16.73
N ALA A 46 26.74 5.60 16.98
CA ALA A 46 26.20 4.74 15.93
C ALA A 46 25.11 5.48 15.13
N ALA A 47 24.19 6.18 15.80
CA ALA A 47 23.15 6.97 15.13
C ALA A 47 23.75 8.03 14.19
N ALA A 48 24.83 8.69 14.59
CA ALA A 48 25.51 9.71 13.77
C ALA A 48 26.10 9.15 12.46
N ARG A 49 26.38 7.84 12.39
CA ARG A 49 26.92 7.15 11.20
C ARG A 49 25.88 6.60 10.26
N VAL A 50 24.59 6.76 10.56
CA VAL A 50 23.52 6.28 9.68
C VAL A 50 23.48 7.10 8.40
N GLU A 51 23.94 6.52 7.30
CA GLU A 51 23.86 7.13 5.97
C GLU A 51 22.62 6.66 5.20
N ILE A 52 22.19 5.44 5.47
CA ILE A 52 21.04 4.79 4.84
C ILE A 52 20.11 4.28 5.96
N ALA A 53 18.82 4.40 5.78
CA ALA A 53 17.84 3.85 6.71
C ALA A 53 16.79 3.01 5.98
N TYR A 54 16.56 1.78 6.47
CA TYR A 54 15.50 0.93 5.95
C TYR A 54 14.35 0.81 6.96
N PHE A 55 13.24 1.48 6.65
CA PHE A 55 12.02 1.42 7.42
C PHE A 55 11.20 0.21 7.00
N SER A 56 11.44 -0.93 7.64
CA SER A 56 10.74 -2.21 7.39
C SER A 56 9.43 -2.31 8.17
N SER A 57 8.53 -3.19 7.75
CA SER A 57 7.18 -3.33 8.33
C SER A 57 7.16 -3.73 9.81
N ASP A 58 8.14 -4.48 10.26
CA ASP A 58 8.30 -4.92 11.65
C ASP A 58 8.67 -3.79 12.63
N ILE A 59 9.07 -2.63 12.12
CA ILE A 59 9.30 -1.43 12.93
C ILE A 59 7.98 -0.87 13.50
N ILE A 60 6.86 -1.10 12.82
CA ILE A 60 5.54 -0.61 13.22
C ILE A 60 4.84 -1.65 14.12
N PRO A 61 4.18 -1.20 15.20
CA PRO A 61 4.17 0.17 15.75
C PRO A 61 5.29 0.42 16.76
N LEU A 62 5.86 -0.64 17.36
CA LEU A 62 6.65 -0.58 18.59
C LEU A 62 7.96 0.19 18.44
N HIS A 63 8.66 0.03 17.33
CA HIS A 63 9.99 0.62 17.11
C HIS A 63 9.95 1.92 16.29
N THR A 64 8.76 2.41 15.90
CA THR A 64 8.61 3.60 15.05
C THR A 64 9.28 4.83 15.65
N LYS A 65 9.03 5.11 16.94
CA LYS A 65 9.63 6.24 17.65
C LYS A 65 11.16 6.13 17.74
N GLN A 66 11.66 4.93 18.01
CA GLN A 66 13.08 4.62 18.09
C GLN A 66 13.79 4.85 16.76
N PHE A 67 13.22 4.33 15.67
CA PHE A 67 13.74 4.47 14.29
C PHE A 67 13.83 5.95 13.89
N PHE A 68 12.74 6.71 14.01
CA PHE A 68 12.74 8.12 13.62
C PHE A 68 13.56 9.00 14.55
N SER A 69 13.74 8.62 15.82
CA SER A 69 14.68 9.30 16.71
C SER A 69 16.13 9.12 16.23
N ALA A 70 16.51 7.91 15.83
CA ALA A 70 17.85 7.62 15.31
C ALA A 70 18.11 8.37 13.99
N THR A 71 17.17 8.30 13.04
CA THR A 71 17.32 8.96 11.74
C THR A 71 17.38 10.48 11.83
N ARG A 72 16.62 11.10 12.75
CA ARG A 72 16.70 12.56 13.00
C ARG A 72 18.04 13.00 13.56
N LYS A 73 18.66 12.18 14.39
CA LYS A 73 19.96 12.47 15.01
C LYS A 73 21.14 12.30 14.04
N SER A 74 20.94 11.63 12.91
CA SER A 74 22.02 11.45 11.94
C SER A 74 22.15 12.63 10.99
N PRO A 75 23.25 13.38 11.03
CA PRO A 75 23.57 14.38 10.01
C PRO A 75 24.03 13.74 8.70
N ALA A 76 24.44 12.46 8.73
CA ALA A 76 24.99 11.74 7.59
C ALA A 76 23.90 11.07 6.72
N LEU A 77 22.63 11.07 7.15
CA LEU A 77 21.55 10.39 6.46
C LEU A 77 21.32 10.97 5.04
N LYS A 78 21.48 10.12 4.03
CA LYS A 78 21.37 10.47 2.60
C LYS A 78 20.18 9.80 1.92
N TRP A 79 19.78 8.62 2.40
CA TRP A 79 18.75 7.80 1.78
C TRP A 79 17.92 7.05 2.80
N MET A 80 16.60 7.09 2.61
CA MET A 80 15.66 6.27 3.37
C MET A 80 14.80 5.46 2.39
N GLN A 81 14.85 4.15 2.53
CA GLN A 81 13.92 3.22 1.88
C GLN A 81 12.79 2.89 2.84
N VAL A 82 11.54 2.98 2.38
CA VAL A 82 10.36 2.61 3.19
C VAL A 82 9.62 1.43 2.56
N PHE A 83 9.08 0.55 3.40
CA PHE A 83 8.36 -0.65 2.95
C PHE A 83 6.98 -0.34 2.35
N ASN A 84 6.35 0.75 2.74
CA ASN A 84 5.04 1.17 2.25
C ASN A 84 5.13 1.90 0.90
N ALA A 85 4.01 1.97 0.19
CA ALA A 85 3.91 2.70 -1.07
C ALA A 85 3.65 4.20 -0.85
N GLY A 86 2.82 4.56 0.14
CA GLY A 86 2.49 5.95 0.47
C GLY A 86 3.45 6.55 1.50
N VAL A 87 3.71 7.86 1.38
CA VAL A 87 4.57 8.64 2.28
C VAL A 87 3.91 9.97 2.67
N ASP A 88 2.61 9.94 2.84
CA ASP A 88 1.76 11.09 3.19
C ASP A 88 1.85 11.49 4.68
N HIS A 89 2.43 10.64 5.53
CA HIS A 89 2.62 10.99 6.95
C HIS A 89 3.67 12.12 7.12
N PRO A 90 3.40 13.15 7.96
CA PRO A 90 4.26 14.33 8.12
C PRO A 90 5.73 14.03 8.45
N VAL A 91 6.02 12.87 9.07
CA VAL A 91 7.39 12.45 9.37
C VAL A 91 8.26 12.32 8.11
N PHE A 92 7.67 11.91 6.97
CA PHE A 92 8.40 11.79 5.71
C PHE A 92 8.67 13.15 5.07
N ALA A 93 7.76 14.12 5.24
CA ALA A 93 8.00 15.51 4.81
C ALA A 93 9.27 16.06 5.48
N SER A 94 9.42 15.87 6.80
CA SER A 94 10.61 16.33 7.54
C SER A 94 11.91 15.64 7.10
N VAL A 95 11.84 14.42 6.55
CA VAL A 95 12.99 13.73 5.96
C VAL A 95 13.38 14.35 4.62
N LEU A 96 12.37 14.63 3.77
CA LEU A 96 12.57 15.27 2.45
C LEU A 96 13.12 16.69 2.57
N GLU A 97 12.63 17.50 3.52
CA GLU A 97 13.12 18.87 3.81
C GLU A 97 14.61 18.92 4.13
N ARG A 98 15.15 17.83 4.67
CA ARG A 98 16.60 17.68 4.93
C ARG A 98 17.42 17.30 3.69
N GLY A 99 16.80 17.17 2.51
CA GLY A 99 17.45 16.73 1.28
C GLY A 99 17.73 15.23 1.22
N VAL A 100 17.16 14.42 2.13
CA VAL A 100 17.32 12.97 2.14
C VAL A 100 16.51 12.36 1.01
N ARG A 101 17.13 11.50 0.21
CA ARG A 101 16.41 10.74 -0.83
C ARG A 101 15.46 9.74 -0.16
N LEU A 102 14.18 9.81 -0.51
CA LEU A 102 13.15 8.87 -0.03
C LEU A 102 12.72 7.98 -1.19
N THR A 103 12.75 6.66 -0.98
CA THR A 103 12.23 5.68 -1.93
C THR A 103 11.22 4.75 -1.25
N THR A 104 10.26 4.27 -2.02
CA THR A 104 9.15 3.46 -1.53
C THR A 104 9.19 2.06 -2.13
N SER A 105 8.47 1.12 -1.51
CA SER A 105 8.27 -0.23 -2.06
C SER A 105 6.96 -0.30 -2.86
N SER A 106 6.66 0.76 -3.63
CA SER A 106 5.46 0.80 -4.47
C SER A 106 5.43 -0.39 -5.43
N GLY A 107 4.31 -1.09 -5.48
CA GLY A 107 4.10 -2.26 -6.32
C GLY A 107 4.36 -3.60 -5.64
N THR A 108 5.21 -3.70 -4.63
CA THR A 108 5.55 -4.99 -3.99
C THR A 108 4.36 -5.68 -3.31
N ALA A 109 3.39 -4.90 -2.83
CA ALA A 109 2.17 -5.37 -2.20
C ALA A 109 0.93 -5.22 -3.11
N ALA A 110 1.10 -4.96 -4.41
CA ALA A 110 -0.02 -4.71 -5.30
C ALA A 110 -0.95 -5.92 -5.41
N GLU A 111 -0.40 -7.10 -5.58
CA GLU A 111 -1.16 -8.34 -5.73
C GLU A 111 -1.99 -8.68 -4.47
N PRO A 112 -1.43 -8.80 -3.26
CA PRO A 112 -2.23 -9.12 -2.07
C PRO A 112 -3.26 -8.03 -1.73
N ILE A 113 -2.98 -6.75 -1.99
CA ILE A 113 -3.96 -5.67 -1.79
C ILE A 113 -5.10 -5.80 -2.79
N ALA A 114 -4.79 -6.04 -4.06
CA ALA A 114 -5.80 -6.24 -5.09
C ALA A 114 -6.68 -7.47 -4.80
N GLN A 115 -6.09 -8.58 -4.39
CA GLN A 115 -6.81 -9.78 -3.96
C GLN A 115 -7.76 -9.47 -2.79
N THR A 116 -7.31 -8.69 -1.81
CA THR A 116 -8.15 -8.27 -0.67
C THR A 116 -9.33 -7.39 -1.14
N ALA A 117 -9.10 -6.45 -2.06
CA ALA A 117 -10.17 -5.62 -2.62
C ALA A 117 -11.22 -6.46 -3.37
N ILE A 118 -10.77 -7.39 -4.21
CA ILE A 118 -11.64 -8.30 -4.94
C ILE A 118 -12.39 -9.25 -3.99
N ALA A 119 -11.73 -9.77 -2.96
CA ALA A 119 -12.38 -10.58 -1.94
C ALA A 119 -13.50 -9.80 -1.24
N GLY A 120 -13.25 -8.54 -0.85
CA GLY A 120 -14.28 -7.66 -0.28
C GLY A 120 -15.46 -7.46 -1.21
N MET A 121 -15.21 -7.20 -2.50
CA MET A 121 -16.26 -7.11 -3.52
C MET A 121 -17.08 -8.40 -3.62
N LEU A 122 -16.43 -9.57 -3.67
CA LEU A 122 -17.11 -10.86 -3.76
C LEU A 122 -17.94 -11.16 -2.52
N ILE A 123 -17.47 -10.81 -1.33
CA ILE A 123 -18.20 -10.93 -0.06
C ILE A 123 -19.51 -10.16 -0.14
N LEU A 124 -19.49 -8.93 -0.64
CA LEU A 124 -20.68 -8.10 -0.79
C LEU A 124 -21.56 -8.61 -1.94
N ALA A 125 -20.97 -8.88 -3.10
CA ALA A 125 -21.70 -9.33 -4.29
C ALA A 125 -22.45 -10.65 -4.10
N ARG A 126 -21.95 -11.53 -3.22
CA ARG A 126 -22.55 -12.85 -2.95
C ARG A 126 -23.26 -12.92 -1.59
N ASN A 127 -23.47 -11.76 -0.93
CA ASN A 127 -24.17 -11.64 0.34
C ASN A 127 -23.62 -12.55 1.46
N PHE A 128 -22.29 -12.68 1.54
CA PHE A 128 -21.62 -13.48 2.59
C PHE A 128 -22.00 -13.11 4.01
N PRO A 129 -22.27 -11.82 4.37
CA PRO A 129 -22.71 -11.47 5.71
C PRO A 129 -23.94 -12.25 6.17
N ARG A 130 -24.93 -12.49 5.29
CA ARG A 130 -26.10 -13.30 5.58
C ARG A 130 -25.73 -14.75 5.85
N TRP A 131 -24.87 -15.33 5.00
CA TRP A 131 -24.41 -16.72 5.16
C TRP A 131 -23.66 -16.93 6.46
N LEU A 132 -22.78 -15.98 6.83
CA LEU A 132 -22.02 -16.03 8.08
C LEU A 132 -22.92 -15.90 9.31
N ALA A 133 -24.00 -15.10 9.24
CA ALA A 133 -24.98 -15.01 10.32
C ALA A 133 -25.70 -16.37 10.50
N GLY A 134 -26.21 -16.95 9.42
CA GLY A 134 -26.86 -18.27 9.46
C GLY A 134 -25.92 -19.37 10.00
N GLN A 135 -24.63 -19.36 9.58
CA GLN A 135 -23.64 -20.32 10.05
C GLN A 135 -23.41 -20.23 11.58
N ARG A 136 -23.31 -18.99 12.12
CA ARG A 136 -23.15 -18.78 13.57
C ARG A 136 -24.34 -19.28 14.39
N GLU A 137 -25.53 -19.20 13.79
CA GLU A 137 -26.79 -19.65 14.40
C GLU A 137 -27.09 -21.13 14.11
N HIS A 138 -26.18 -21.84 13.43
CA HIS A 138 -26.37 -23.23 12.95
C HIS A 138 -27.67 -23.38 12.14
N ARG A 139 -28.07 -22.35 11.39
CA ARG A 139 -29.30 -22.28 10.64
C ARG A 139 -29.03 -22.34 9.14
N TRP A 140 -29.72 -23.28 8.46
CA TRP A 140 -29.79 -23.24 7.01
C TRP A 140 -30.74 -22.12 6.56
N ASP A 141 -30.20 -21.12 5.86
CA ASP A 141 -30.92 -19.91 5.44
C ASP A 141 -30.85 -19.76 3.92
N PRO A 142 -31.65 -20.52 3.14
CA PRO A 142 -31.66 -20.41 1.68
C PRO A 142 -32.17 -19.02 1.30
N MET A 143 -31.50 -18.43 0.28
CA MET A 143 -31.91 -17.13 -0.25
C MET A 143 -33.13 -17.32 -1.17
N PRO A 144 -34.21 -16.54 -0.98
CA PRO A 144 -35.34 -16.56 -1.93
C PRO A 144 -34.88 -16.12 -3.32
N PRO A 145 -35.47 -16.67 -4.40
CA PRO A 145 -35.10 -16.29 -5.76
C PRO A 145 -35.18 -14.79 -6.05
N ALA A 146 -36.09 -14.07 -5.40
CA ALA A 146 -36.25 -12.63 -5.55
C ALA A 146 -35.05 -11.83 -5.00
N ASP A 147 -34.27 -12.43 -4.06
CA ASP A 147 -33.12 -11.80 -3.39
C ASP A 147 -31.78 -12.24 -4.03
N PHE A 148 -31.83 -13.06 -5.08
CA PHE A 148 -30.60 -13.53 -5.71
C PHE A 148 -29.77 -12.34 -6.22
N PRO A 149 -28.50 -12.26 -5.82
CA PRO A 149 -27.64 -11.19 -6.28
C PRO A 149 -27.39 -11.31 -7.78
N ARG A 150 -27.25 -10.16 -8.43
CA ARG A 150 -26.88 -10.10 -9.86
C ARG A 150 -25.50 -10.72 -10.07
N ASP A 151 -25.30 -11.35 -11.20
CA ASP A 151 -23.97 -11.82 -11.61
C ASP A 151 -23.03 -10.65 -11.86
N LEU A 152 -21.75 -10.84 -11.54
CA LEU A 152 -20.72 -9.82 -11.78
C LEU A 152 -20.45 -9.60 -13.27
N ARG A 153 -20.64 -10.65 -14.08
CA ARG A 153 -20.44 -10.56 -15.53
C ARG A 153 -21.31 -9.46 -16.13
N GLY A 154 -20.66 -8.52 -16.81
CA GLY A 154 -21.30 -7.38 -17.46
C GLY A 154 -21.57 -6.18 -16.54
N GLN A 155 -21.37 -6.30 -15.23
CA GLN A 155 -21.33 -5.14 -14.34
C GLN A 155 -20.10 -4.28 -14.62
N THR A 156 -20.14 -3.02 -14.21
CA THR A 156 -19.09 -2.04 -14.45
C THR A 156 -18.39 -1.67 -13.12
N MET A 157 -17.06 -1.76 -13.11
CA MET A 157 -16.23 -1.26 -12.02
C MET A 157 -15.47 -0.03 -12.45
N LEU A 158 -15.57 1.06 -11.68
CA LEU A 158 -14.70 2.22 -11.78
C LEU A 158 -13.51 2.06 -10.85
N VAL A 159 -12.31 2.13 -11.42
CA VAL A 159 -11.04 2.12 -10.67
C VAL A 159 -10.44 3.52 -10.70
N TYR A 160 -10.52 4.23 -9.59
CA TYR A 160 -9.93 5.54 -9.42
C TYR A 160 -8.50 5.43 -8.90
N GLY A 161 -7.52 5.72 -9.75
CA GLY A 161 -6.11 5.53 -9.49
C GLY A 161 -5.57 4.24 -10.09
N LEU A 162 -4.90 4.33 -11.24
CA LEU A 162 -4.31 3.20 -11.98
C LEU A 162 -2.79 3.18 -11.78
N GLY A 163 -2.36 3.12 -10.52
CA GLY A 163 -1.02 2.70 -10.12
C GLY A 163 -0.93 1.16 -10.08
N ALA A 164 0.14 0.61 -9.52
CA ALA A 164 0.36 -0.84 -9.45
C ALA A 164 -0.84 -1.61 -8.87
N ILE A 165 -1.43 -1.09 -7.78
CA ILE A 165 -2.60 -1.71 -7.12
C ILE A 165 -3.83 -1.62 -8.02
N GLY A 166 -4.15 -0.43 -8.55
CA GLY A 166 -5.35 -0.23 -9.37
C GLY A 166 -5.33 -1.03 -10.67
N VAL A 167 -4.18 -1.16 -11.30
CA VAL A 167 -4.00 -2.01 -12.51
C VAL A 167 -4.24 -3.48 -12.17
N GLU A 168 -3.73 -3.96 -11.05
CA GLU A 168 -3.93 -5.35 -10.63
C GLU A 168 -5.38 -5.63 -10.24
N ILE A 169 -6.07 -4.68 -9.59
CA ILE A 169 -7.53 -4.77 -9.35
C ILE A 169 -8.29 -4.85 -10.67
N ALA A 170 -7.96 -3.99 -11.65
CA ALA A 170 -8.59 -4.00 -12.96
C ALA A 170 -8.41 -5.35 -13.67
N ARG A 171 -7.20 -5.91 -13.61
CA ARG A 171 -6.89 -7.24 -14.17
C ARG A 171 -7.75 -8.34 -13.55
N LEU A 172 -7.82 -8.40 -12.21
CA LEU A 172 -8.60 -9.42 -11.50
C LEU A 172 -10.11 -9.26 -11.73
N ALA A 173 -10.63 -8.03 -11.68
CA ALA A 173 -12.03 -7.74 -11.92
C ALA A 173 -12.46 -8.12 -13.35
N ARG A 174 -11.60 -7.88 -14.34
CA ARG A 174 -11.86 -8.30 -15.73
C ARG A 174 -11.95 -9.81 -15.88
N LEU A 175 -11.14 -10.59 -15.15
CA LEU A 175 -11.25 -12.06 -15.14
C LEU A 175 -12.62 -12.54 -14.60
N LEU A 176 -13.26 -11.76 -13.74
CA LEU A 176 -14.61 -12.01 -13.25
C LEU A 176 -15.71 -11.53 -14.23
N GLY A 177 -15.33 -10.96 -15.36
CA GLY A 177 -16.24 -10.52 -16.42
C GLY A 177 -16.82 -9.11 -16.26
N LEU A 178 -16.21 -8.27 -15.37
CA LEU A 178 -16.60 -6.88 -15.26
C LEU A 178 -16.03 -6.05 -16.42
N LYS A 179 -16.75 -4.96 -16.75
CA LYS A 179 -16.23 -3.87 -17.56
C LYS A 179 -15.48 -2.91 -16.67
N ILE A 180 -14.35 -2.38 -17.13
CA ILE A 180 -13.46 -1.55 -16.32
C ILE A 180 -13.40 -0.14 -16.87
N ILE A 181 -13.82 0.83 -16.07
CA ILE A 181 -13.59 2.26 -16.30
C ILE A 181 -12.41 2.69 -15.41
N GLY A 182 -11.36 3.18 -16.02
CA GLY A 182 -10.17 3.64 -15.32
C GLY A 182 -10.11 5.16 -15.27
N VAL A 183 -9.83 5.73 -14.08
CA VAL A 183 -9.66 7.18 -13.89
C VAL A 183 -8.28 7.47 -13.34
N ARG A 184 -7.53 8.34 -14.04
CA ARG A 184 -6.24 8.87 -13.59
C ARG A 184 -5.93 10.20 -14.28
N ARG A 185 -4.95 10.96 -13.76
CA ARG A 185 -4.54 12.27 -14.32
C ARG A 185 -4.12 12.22 -15.79
N SER A 186 -3.46 11.13 -16.20
CA SER A 186 -3.10 10.92 -17.61
C SER A 186 -4.00 9.83 -18.20
N PRO A 187 -4.82 10.11 -19.25
CA PRO A 187 -5.75 9.14 -19.83
C PRO A 187 -5.09 8.17 -20.80
N ALA A 188 -3.77 8.01 -20.77
CA ALA A 188 -3.07 7.04 -21.59
C ALA A 188 -3.62 5.62 -21.31
N ARG A 189 -3.71 4.81 -22.38
CA ARG A 189 -4.22 3.44 -22.33
C ARG A 189 -3.51 2.61 -21.27
N VAL A 190 -4.29 1.86 -20.53
CA VAL A 190 -3.82 0.90 -19.52
C VAL A 190 -4.36 -0.48 -19.87
N GLU A 191 -3.56 -1.50 -19.72
CA GLU A 191 -3.97 -2.88 -19.93
C GLU A 191 -5.11 -3.27 -18.98
N HIS A 192 -6.02 -4.12 -19.43
CA HIS A 192 -7.21 -4.58 -18.70
C HIS A 192 -8.27 -3.50 -18.40
N VAL A 193 -8.14 -2.28 -18.94
CA VAL A 193 -9.11 -1.19 -18.79
C VAL A 193 -9.82 -0.95 -20.13
N ASP A 194 -11.16 -0.90 -20.11
CA ASP A 194 -11.97 -0.74 -21.32
C ASP A 194 -12.12 0.74 -21.72
N GLU A 195 -12.29 1.63 -20.73
CA GLU A 195 -12.41 3.08 -20.94
C GLU A 195 -11.46 3.83 -20.01
N MET A 196 -10.76 4.84 -20.52
CA MET A 196 -9.84 5.69 -19.75
C MET A 196 -10.37 7.12 -19.68
N HIS A 197 -10.41 7.67 -18.48
CA HIS A 197 -10.92 9.00 -18.17
C HIS A 197 -10.02 9.78 -17.23
N THR A 198 -10.30 11.08 -17.12
CA THR A 198 -9.64 12.02 -16.20
C THR A 198 -10.51 12.31 -14.98
N PRO A 199 -9.94 12.78 -13.86
CA PRO A 199 -10.68 13.01 -12.61
C PRO A 199 -11.87 13.98 -12.73
N ASP A 200 -11.83 14.95 -13.64
CA ASP A 200 -12.88 15.93 -13.90
C ASP A 200 -14.19 15.30 -14.42
N GLN A 201 -14.11 14.12 -15.02
CA GLN A 201 -15.26 13.37 -15.56
C GLN A 201 -15.95 12.49 -14.51
N LEU A 202 -15.44 12.43 -13.28
CA LEU A 202 -15.88 11.46 -12.27
C LEU A 202 -17.39 11.51 -11.99
N GLY A 203 -17.99 12.70 -11.93
CA GLY A 203 -19.43 12.86 -11.69
C GLY A 203 -20.32 12.24 -12.77
N GLU A 204 -19.86 12.22 -14.03
CA GLU A 204 -20.58 11.61 -15.14
C GLU A 204 -20.39 10.08 -15.20
N LEU A 205 -19.29 9.60 -14.63
CA LEU A 205 -18.92 8.18 -14.67
C LEU A 205 -19.56 7.38 -13.54
N LEU A 206 -19.70 7.94 -12.35
CA LEU A 206 -20.23 7.25 -11.17
C LEU A 206 -21.61 6.64 -11.41
N PRO A 207 -22.60 7.32 -12.03
CA PRO A 207 -23.91 6.72 -12.31
C PRO A 207 -23.88 5.50 -13.25
N ARG A 208 -22.77 5.31 -13.96
CA ARG A 208 -22.57 4.20 -14.91
C ARG A 208 -21.97 2.95 -14.24
N CYS A 209 -21.62 3.03 -12.96
CA CYS A 209 -20.82 2.02 -12.29
C CYS A 209 -21.62 1.28 -11.22
N ASP A 210 -21.45 -0.04 -11.16
CA ASP A 210 -21.98 -0.90 -10.10
C ASP A 210 -20.99 -0.94 -8.90
N TRP A 211 -19.69 -0.74 -9.17
CA TRP A 211 -18.61 -0.82 -8.20
C TRP A 211 -17.65 0.34 -8.34
N LEU A 212 -17.25 0.90 -7.20
CA LEU A 212 -16.20 1.92 -7.12
C LEU A 212 -15.03 1.39 -6.29
N THR A 213 -13.82 1.47 -6.86
CA THR A 213 -12.58 1.16 -6.16
C THR A 213 -11.66 2.36 -6.18
N ILE A 214 -11.21 2.79 -5.00
CA ILE A 214 -10.31 3.94 -4.81
C ILE A 214 -8.92 3.42 -4.48
N ALA A 215 -7.99 3.56 -5.42
CA ALA A 215 -6.60 3.11 -5.34
C ALA A 215 -5.58 4.25 -5.58
N CYS A 216 -6.02 5.50 -5.46
CA CYS A 216 -5.16 6.68 -5.58
C CYS A 216 -4.49 7.02 -4.25
N PRO A 217 -3.34 7.71 -4.25
CA PRO A 217 -2.74 8.28 -3.04
C PRO A 217 -3.65 9.33 -2.40
N LEU A 218 -3.56 9.46 -1.06
CA LEU A 218 -4.17 10.55 -0.33
C LEU A 218 -3.29 11.81 -0.48
N THR A 219 -3.77 12.78 -1.26
CA THR A 219 -3.13 14.09 -1.49
C THR A 219 -4.08 15.22 -1.12
N ALA A 220 -3.62 16.46 -1.23
CA ALA A 220 -4.50 17.62 -1.04
C ALA A 220 -5.68 17.60 -2.02
N GLU A 221 -5.45 17.19 -3.27
CA GLU A 221 -6.47 17.12 -4.31
C GLU A 221 -7.46 15.96 -4.11
N THR A 222 -7.02 14.82 -3.56
CA THR A 222 -7.87 13.63 -3.38
C THR A 222 -8.56 13.58 -2.03
N ARG A 223 -8.13 14.39 -1.07
CA ARG A 223 -8.73 14.47 0.27
C ARG A 223 -10.17 14.97 0.22
N GLY A 224 -11.11 14.16 0.71
CA GLY A 224 -12.53 14.48 0.73
C GLY A 224 -13.20 14.52 -0.65
N MET A 225 -12.55 14.07 -1.70
CA MET A 225 -13.12 14.00 -3.06
C MET A 225 -14.35 13.10 -3.09
N PHE A 226 -14.27 11.92 -2.50
CA PHE A 226 -15.41 11.01 -2.37
C PHE A 226 -16.20 11.36 -1.10
N ASN A 227 -17.30 12.05 -1.27
CA ASN A 227 -18.17 12.52 -0.22
C ASN A 227 -19.65 12.24 -0.57
N ALA A 228 -20.57 12.47 0.37
CA ALA A 228 -22.00 12.18 0.20
C ALA A 228 -22.68 12.98 -0.94
N ALA A 229 -22.08 14.07 -1.40
CA ALA A 229 -22.63 14.85 -2.52
C ALA A 229 -22.22 14.27 -3.87
N LEU A 230 -21.10 13.53 -3.91
CA LEU A 230 -20.60 12.89 -5.12
C LEU A 230 -21.14 11.45 -5.28
N LEU A 231 -21.39 10.74 -4.19
CA LEU A 231 -21.88 9.36 -4.16
C LEU A 231 -23.39 9.28 -4.00
#